data_38589384fc3de985940285b18f161004
#
_entry.id   38589384fc3de985940285b18f161004
#
_cell.length_a   1.000
_cell.length_b   1.000
_cell.length_c   1.000
_cell.angle_alpha   90.00
_cell.angle_beta   90.00
_cell.angle_gamma   90.00
#
_symmetry.space_group_name_H-M   'P 1'
#
loop_
_entity.id
_entity.type
_entity.pdbx_description
1 polymer ?
#
loop_
_entity_poly.entity_id
_entity_poly.type
_entity_poly.pdbx_seq_one_letter_code
_entity_poly.pdbx_strand_id
1 'polypeptide(L)'
;MQIKSEKFSPGWKQALVALGISTTFGGFVFTAVTFLVPRYLELYMEDLLLSVALTGLLASLVYAISSFSQVLVGWLIDRMSPRKVLFIVSIGQVIFIYLASQFDGYKLFFLMTLAVCFVFGQIPIIDAVMVRYVPDNWRNRVLSMKFVLNLGVGATVLPTCSFMLEKGYQLSDLFSFLSLFSIVIVLASILLPSQSPALSSRKFYKEI
;
A
#
# COMPACT_ATOMS: atom_id res chain seq x y z
N MET A 1 3.82 -9.85 -32.33
CA MET A 1 4.06 -8.42 -32.58
C MET A 1 3.08 -7.64 -31.69
N GLN A 2 3.49 -7.14 -30.53
CA GLN A 2 2.60 -6.35 -29.67
C GLN A 2 2.43 -4.98 -30.31
N ILE A 3 1.19 -4.63 -30.63
CA ILE A 3 0.85 -3.29 -31.10
C ILE A 3 1.08 -2.34 -29.90
N LYS A 4 2.17 -1.55 -29.95
CA LYS A 4 2.45 -0.52 -28.95
C LYS A 4 1.30 0.49 -28.95
N SER A 5 0.58 0.61 -27.86
CA SER A 5 -0.44 1.63 -27.70
C SER A 5 0.22 3.01 -27.62
N GLU A 6 0.00 3.86 -28.61
CA GLU A 6 0.52 5.23 -28.64
C GLU A 6 -0.36 6.23 -27.88
N LYS A 7 -1.59 5.84 -27.52
CA LYS A 7 -2.58 6.72 -26.88
C LYS A 7 -2.90 6.29 -25.46
N PHE A 8 -3.19 7.27 -24.62
CA PHE A 8 -3.72 7.03 -23.28
C PHE A 8 -5.08 6.34 -23.32
N SER A 9 -5.30 5.37 -22.43
CA SER A 9 -6.57 4.66 -22.34
C SER A 9 -7.70 5.56 -21.82
N PRO A 10 -8.97 5.30 -22.15
CA PRO A 10 -10.10 6.07 -21.63
C PRO A 10 -10.06 6.12 -20.09
N GLY A 11 -10.31 7.29 -19.51
CA GLY A 11 -10.26 7.49 -18.04
C GLY A 11 -8.86 7.66 -17.43
N TRP A 12 -7.82 7.79 -18.24
CA TRP A 12 -6.43 7.92 -17.78
C TRP A 12 -6.21 9.09 -16.81
N LYS A 13 -6.90 10.23 -16.98
CA LYS A 13 -6.77 11.38 -16.06
C LYS A 13 -7.20 11.01 -14.66
N GLN A 14 -8.36 10.37 -14.51
CA GLN A 14 -8.86 9.89 -13.22
C GLN A 14 -7.93 8.82 -12.61
N ALA A 15 -7.44 7.90 -13.45
CA ALA A 15 -6.49 6.87 -13.04
C ALA A 15 -5.16 7.48 -12.55
N LEU A 16 -4.62 8.50 -13.24
CA LEU A 16 -3.39 9.17 -12.80
C LEU A 16 -3.57 9.99 -11.53
N VAL A 17 -4.70 10.66 -11.35
CA VAL A 17 -5.01 11.37 -10.09
C VAL A 17 -5.12 10.37 -8.94
N ALA A 18 -5.89 9.29 -9.11
CA ALA A 18 -6.00 8.25 -8.11
C ALA A 18 -4.64 7.59 -7.79
N LEU A 19 -3.80 7.36 -8.82
CA LEU A 19 -2.44 6.85 -8.67
C LEU A 19 -1.57 7.83 -7.88
N GLY A 20 -1.62 9.12 -8.18
CA GLY A 20 -0.88 10.16 -7.46
C GLY A 20 -1.24 10.21 -5.98
N ILE A 21 -2.54 10.26 -5.66
CA ILE A 21 -3.05 10.24 -4.29
C ILE A 21 -2.62 8.94 -3.58
N SER A 22 -2.85 7.78 -4.20
CA SER A 22 -2.50 6.49 -3.62
C SER A 22 -0.99 6.32 -3.43
N THR A 23 -0.15 6.86 -4.32
CA THR A 23 1.31 6.85 -4.17
C THR A 23 1.76 7.76 -3.03
N THR A 24 1.17 8.94 -2.88
CA THR A 24 1.51 9.89 -1.82
C THR A 24 1.16 9.33 -0.45
N PHE A 25 -0.11 9.02 -0.22
CA PHE A 25 -0.58 8.55 1.08
C PHE A 25 -0.16 7.10 1.36
N GLY A 26 -0.21 6.23 0.35
CA GLY A 26 0.26 4.86 0.47
C GLY A 26 1.77 4.76 0.65
N GLY A 27 2.55 5.61 -0.01
CA GLY A 27 3.99 5.72 0.20
C GLY A 27 4.36 6.20 1.59
N PHE A 28 3.61 7.17 2.14
CA PHE A 28 3.76 7.60 3.54
C PHE A 28 3.48 6.45 4.51
N VAL A 29 2.32 5.80 4.38
CA VAL A 29 1.93 4.66 5.22
C VAL A 29 2.92 3.51 5.09
N PHE A 30 3.34 3.15 3.87
CA PHE A 30 4.32 2.09 3.61
C PHE A 30 5.65 2.37 4.31
N THR A 31 6.19 3.57 4.13
CA THR A 31 7.49 3.96 4.73
C THR A 31 7.38 4.03 6.25
N ALA A 32 6.31 4.63 6.78
CA ALA A 32 6.09 4.75 8.22
C ALA A 32 5.95 3.37 8.88
N VAL A 33 5.09 2.51 8.34
CA VAL A 33 4.87 1.16 8.88
C VAL A 33 6.15 0.34 8.80
N THR A 34 6.85 0.34 7.66
CA THR A 34 8.10 -0.42 7.50
C THR A 34 9.18 0.06 8.48
N PHE A 35 9.25 1.36 8.78
CA PHE A 35 10.22 1.90 9.71
C PHE A 35 9.84 1.68 11.18
N LEU A 36 8.56 1.82 11.52
CA LEU A 36 8.09 1.80 12.91
C LEU A 36 7.80 0.39 13.46
N VAL A 37 7.51 -0.59 12.59
CA VAL A 37 7.15 -1.96 13.03
C VAL A 37 8.17 -2.58 13.97
N PRO A 38 9.49 -2.57 13.73
CA PRO A 38 10.44 -3.15 14.66
C PRO A 38 10.36 -2.50 16.05
N ARG A 39 10.30 -1.16 16.08
CA ARG A 39 10.22 -0.41 17.35
C ARG A 39 8.89 -0.63 18.07
N TYR A 40 7.81 -0.76 17.31
CA TYR A 40 6.49 -1.03 17.87
C TYR A 40 6.42 -2.43 18.50
N LEU A 41 6.97 -3.44 17.84
CA LEU A 41 7.06 -4.80 18.39
C LEU A 41 7.94 -4.81 19.65
N GLU A 42 9.07 -4.12 19.66
CA GLU A 42 9.95 -4.01 20.81
C GLU A 42 9.22 -3.46 22.04
N LEU A 43 8.47 -2.37 21.89
CA LEU A 43 7.80 -1.70 23.03
C LEU A 43 6.55 -2.43 23.53
N TYR A 44 5.77 -3.03 22.66
CA TYR A 44 4.47 -3.62 23.03
C TYR A 44 4.48 -5.15 23.10
N MET A 45 5.66 -5.76 22.98
CA MET A 45 5.89 -7.18 23.21
C MET A 45 7.02 -7.44 24.23
N GLU A 46 7.28 -6.51 25.12
CA GLU A 46 8.40 -6.58 26.10
C GLU A 46 8.44 -7.91 26.89
N ASP A 47 7.28 -8.43 27.29
CA ASP A 47 7.18 -9.71 28.02
C ASP A 47 7.69 -10.92 27.21
N LEU A 48 7.80 -10.79 25.89
CA LEU A 48 8.15 -11.85 24.97
C LEU A 48 9.52 -11.65 24.31
N LEU A 49 10.04 -10.42 24.32
CA LEU A 49 11.24 -10.02 23.59
C LEU A 49 12.40 -9.75 24.55
N LEU A 50 13.19 -10.76 24.78
CA LEU A 50 14.37 -10.68 25.66
C LEU A 50 15.64 -10.10 24.99
N SER A 51 15.59 -9.84 23.66
CA SER A 51 16.75 -9.31 22.94
C SER A 51 16.38 -8.56 21.66
N VAL A 52 17.20 -7.57 21.28
CA VAL A 52 17.09 -6.82 20.01
C VAL A 52 17.14 -7.74 18.78
N ALA A 53 17.92 -8.84 18.87
CA ALA A 53 18.01 -9.82 17.78
C ALA A 53 16.66 -10.52 17.54
N LEU A 54 15.92 -10.84 18.60
CA LEU A 54 14.61 -11.49 18.49
C LEU A 54 13.57 -10.52 17.91
N THR A 55 13.60 -9.24 18.30
CA THR A 55 12.77 -8.19 17.69
C THR A 55 13.02 -8.08 16.18
N GLY A 56 14.29 -8.05 15.78
CA GLY A 56 14.67 -8.02 14.36
C GLY A 56 14.20 -9.26 13.61
N LEU A 57 14.29 -10.44 14.22
CA LEU A 57 13.78 -11.69 13.65
C LEU A 57 12.28 -11.65 13.43
N LEU A 58 11.51 -11.21 14.42
CA LEU A 58 10.04 -11.09 14.32
C LEU A 58 9.62 -10.07 13.28
N ALA A 59 10.27 -8.90 13.24
CA ALA A 59 10.01 -7.91 12.20
C ALA A 59 10.31 -8.46 10.79
N SER A 60 11.42 -9.18 10.64
CA SER A 60 11.77 -9.85 9.38
C SER A 60 10.73 -10.90 8.96
N LEU A 61 10.19 -11.64 9.93
CA LEU A 61 9.12 -12.61 9.69
C LEU A 61 7.84 -11.93 9.21
N VAL A 62 7.45 -10.80 9.84
CA VAL A 62 6.32 -9.98 9.38
C VAL A 62 6.51 -9.56 7.93
N TYR A 63 7.69 -9.05 7.56
CA TYR A 63 7.94 -8.60 6.19
C TYR A 63 8.01 -9.76 5.20
N ALA A 64 8.61 -10.89 5.58
CA ALA A 64 8.68 -12.08 4.74
C ALA A 64 7.27 -12.62 4.42
N ILE A 65 6.41 -12.78 5.42
CA ILE A 65 5.01 -13.21 5.23
C ILE A 65 4.27 -12.19 4.36
N SER A 66 4.43 -10.90 4.66
CA SER A 66 3.74 -9.84 3.94
C SER A 66 4.17 -9.72 2.47
N SER A 67 5.39 -10.11 2.13
CA SER A 67 5.85 -10.11 0.74
C SER A 67 5.04 -11.07 -0.13
N PHE A 68 4.58 -12.20 0.40
CA PHE A 68 3.71 -13.13 -0.33
C PHE A 68 2.34 -12.55 -0.64
N SER A 69 1.87 -11.56 0.13
CA SER A 69 0.60 -10.88 -0.16
C SER A 69 0.61 -10.19 -1.53
N GLN A 70 1.77 -9.73 -2.00
CA GLN A 70 1.92 -9.11 -3.32
C GLN A 70 1.60 -10.10 -4.45
N VAL A 71 1.99 -11.37 -4.29
CA VAL A 71 1.68 -12.43 -5.26
C VAL A 71 0.17 -12.70 -5.30
N LEU A 72 -0.45 -12.79 -4.12
CA LEU A 72 -1.90 -12.98 -3.99
C LEU A 72 -2.66 -11.81 -4.62
N VAL A 73 -2.26 -10.59 -4.34
CA VAL A 73 -2.90 -9.38 -4.90
C VAL A 73 -2.66 -9.30 -6.41
N GLY A 74 -1.47 -9.65 -6.90
CA GLY A 74 -1.19 -9.76 -8.34
C GLY A 74 -2.18 -10.70 -9.03
N TRP A 75 -2.40 -11.89 -8.45
CA TRP A 75 -3.39 -12.87 -8.94
C TRP A 75 -4.84 -12.33 -8.90
N LEU A 76 -5.21 -11.53 -7.87
CA LEU A 76 -6.52 -10.89 -7.80
C LEU A 76 -6.72 -9.84 -8.89
N ILE A 77 -5.69 -9.05 -9.19
CA ILE A 77 -5.73 -8.00 -10.22
C ILE A 77 -5.96 -8.59 -11.63
N ASP A 78 -5.50 -9.82 -11.87
CA ASP A 78 -5.74 -10.52 -13.14
C ASP A 78 -7.20 -10.96 -13.31
N ARG A 79 -7.95 -11.09 -12.21
CA ARG A 79 -9.33 -11.57 -12.19
C ARG A 79 -10.36 -10.50 -11.90
N MET A 80 -9.96 -9.45 -11.19
CA MET A 80 -10.85 -8.37 -10.75
C MET A 80 -10.37 -7.02 -11.30
N SER A 81 -11.25 -6.01 -11.28
CA SER A 81 -10.82 -4.66 -11.63
C SER A 81 -9.89 -4.09 -10.57
N PRO A 82 -8.82 -3.35 -10.93
CA PRO A 82 -7.91 -2.72 -9.97
C PRO A 82 -8.62 -1.84 -8.95
N ARG A 83 -9.72 -1.20 -9.35
CA ARG A 83 -10.57 -0.40 -8.45
C ARG A 83 -11.09 -1.25 -7.28
N LYS A 84 -11.66 -2.44 -7.55
CA LYS A 84 -12.19 -3.31 -6.50
C LYS A 84 -11.08 -3.85 -5.59
N VAL A 85 -9.96 -4.25 -6.19
CA VAL A 85 -8.82 -4.78 -5.42
C VAL A 85 -8.22 -3.68 -4.54
N LEU A 86 -7.99 -2.47 -5.07
CA LEU A 86 -7.50 -1.34 -4.28
C LEU A 86 -8.46 -0.99 -3.13
N PHE A 87 -9.76 -0.98 -3.39
CA PHE A 87 -10.77 -0.72 -2.37
C PHE A 87 -10.71 -1.73 -1.22
N ILE A 88 -10.66 -3.03 -1.53
CA ILE A 88 -10.56 -4.11 -0.53
C ILE A 88 -9.26 -3.99 0.27
N VAL A 89 -8.15 -3.80 -0.43
CA VAL A 89 -6.82 -3.71 0.20
C VAL A 89 -6.72 -2.47 1.10
N SER A 90 -7.21 -1.32 0.65
CA SER A 90 -7.15 -0.09 1.45
C SER A 90 -8.10 -0.12 2.66
N ILE A 91 -9.27 -0.76 2.56
CA ILE A 91 -10.12 -1.01 3.74
C ILE A 91 -9.40 -1.92 4.74
N GLY A 92 -8.77 -2.99 4.26
CA GLY A 92 -7.94 -3.85 5.11
C GLY A 92 -6.84 -3.08 5.83
N GLN A 93 -6.15 -2.16 5.13
CA GLN A 93 -5.16 -1.27 5.76
C GLN A 93 -5.77 -0.46 6.90
N VAL A 94 -6.89 0.23 6.67
CA VAL A 94 -7.56 1.04 7.71
C VAL A 94 -7.85 0.19 8.93
N ILE A 95 -8.51 -0.96 8.74
CA ILE A 95 -8.96 -1.81 9.83
C ILE A 95 -7.78 -2.39 10.61
N PHE A 96 -6.84 -3.03 9.92
CA PHE A 96 -5.77 -3.78 10.60
C PHE A 96 -4.68 -2.88 11.18
N ILE A 97 -4.37 -1.72 10.58
CA ILE A 97 -3.47 -0.73 11.17
C ILE A 97 -4.09 -0.16 12.45
N TYR A 98 -5.39 0.18 12.42
CA TYR A 98 -6.09 0.67 13.59
C TYR A 98 -6.18 -0.39 14.68
N LEU A 99 -6.56 -1.62 14.36
CA LEU A 99 -6.62 -2.70 15.35
C LEU A 99 -5.24 -2.98 15.95
N ALA A 100 -4.17 -2.98 15.14
CA ALA A 100 -2.81 -3.16 15.65
C ALA A 100 -2.40 -2.07 16.65
N SER A 101 -2.96 -0.86 16.54
CA SER A 101 -2.68 0.22 17.51
C SER A 101 -3.40 0.06 18.86
N GLN A 102 -4.36 -0.88 18.98
CA GLN A 102 -5.18 -1.06 20.18
C GLN A 102 -4.81 -2.31 21.00
N PHE A 103 -3.94 -3.15 20.50
CA PHE A 103 -3.61 -4.44 21.12
C PHE A 103 -2.10 -4.59 21.32
N ASP A 104 -1.74 -5.43 22.33
CA ASP A 104 -0.38 -5.74 22.70
C ASP A 104 -0.09 -7.25 22.57
N GLY A 105 1.17 -7.65 22.78
CA GLY A 105 1.59 -9.04 22.82
C GLY A 105 1.33 -9.81 21.51
N TYR A 106 0.90 -11.07 21.63
CA TYR A 106 0.67 -11.94 20.45
C TYR A 106 -0.43 -11.44 19.51
N LYS A 107 -1.46 -10.77 20.05
CA LYS A 107 -2.53 -10.18 19.24
C LYS A 107 -1.99 -9.08 18.35
N LEU A 108 -1.13 -8.23 18.89
CA LEU A 108 -0.44 -7.20 18.14
C LEU A 108 0.35 -7.82 16.98
N PHE A 109 1.17 -8.85 17.25
CA PHE A 109 1.99 -9.47 16.19
C PHE A 109 1.15 -9.98 15.01
N PHE A 110 0.04 -10.66 15.31
CA PHE A 110 -0.86 -11.17 14.27
C PHE A 110 -1.55 -10.04 13.49
N LEU A 111 -2.10 -9.04 14.20
CA LEU A 111 -2.77 -7.89 13.57
C LEU A 111 -1.79 -7.03 12.76
N MET A 112 -0.58 -6.85 13.26
CA MET A 112 0.49 -6.12 12.57
C MET A 112 0.90 -6.85 11.29
N THR A 113 1.05 -8.18 11.34
CA THR A 113 1.34 -8.98 10.15
C THR A 113 0.26 -8.80 9.08
N LEU A 114 -1.02 -8.86 9.47
CA LEU A 114 -2.13 -8.60 8.54
C LEU A 114 -2.10 -7.16 8.00
N ALA A 115 -1.87 -6.17 8.85
CA ALA A 115 -1.76 -4.77 8.43
C ALA A 115 -0.68 -4.59 7.36
N VAL A 116 0.53 -5.15 7.60
CA VAL A 116 1.65 -5.08 6.65
C VAL A 116 1.33 -5.84 5.35
N CYS A 117 0.62 -6.97 5.41
CA CYS A 117 0.15 -7.68 4.23
C CYS A 117 -0.70 -6.79 3.32
N PHE A 118 -1.63 -6.03 3.89
CA PHE A 118 -2.46 -5.09 3.12
C PHE A 118 -1.66 -3.90 2.60
N VAL A 119 -0.70 -3.38 3.39
CA VAL A 119 0.18 -2.28 2.95
C VAL A 119 1.05 -2.72 1.77
N PHE A 120 1.67 -3.90 1.83
CA PHE A 120 2.50 -4.44 0.75
C PHE A 120 1.66 -4.81 -0.47
N GLY A 121 0.44 -5.31 -0.26
CA GLY A 121 -0.49 -5.65 -1.33
C GLY A 121 -0.91 -4.46 -2.21
N GLN A 122 -0.76 -3.22 -1.74
CA GLN A 122 -1.06 -2.03 -2.53
C GLN A 122 -0.07 -1.83 -3.69
N ILE A 123 1.18 -2.27 -3.56
CA ILE A 123 2.24 -2.01 -4.54
C ILE A 123 1.87 -2.53 -5.95
N PRO A 124 1.55 -3.84 -6.13
CA PRO A 124 1.23 -4.35 -7.45
C PRO A 124 -0.03 -3.73 -8.06
N ILE A 125 -0.96 -3.20 -7.25
CA ILE A 125 -2.16 -2.55 -7.76
C ILE A 125 -1.80 -1.24 -8.46
N ILE A 126 -0.97 -0.41 -7.83
CA ILE A 126 -0.51 0.86 -8.37
C ILE A 126 0.25 0.63 -9.70
N ASP A 127 1.11 -0.39 -9.75
CA ASP A 127 1.86 -0.74 -10.95
C ASP A 127 0.94 -1.24 -12.07
N ALA A 128 -0.06 -2.06 -11.74
CA ALA A 128 -1.06 -2.52 -12.69
C ALA A 128 -1.91 -1.38 -13.26
N VAL A 129 -2.30 -0.41 -12.43
CA VAL A 129 -3.03 0.80 -12.89
C VAL A 129 -2.17 1.57 -13.87
N MET A 130 -0.90 1.80 -13.54
CA MET A 130 0.02 2.52 -14.43
C MET A 130 0.14 1.81 -15.78
N VAL A 131 0.37 0.50 -15.81
CA VAL A 131 0.53 -0.27 -17.04
C VAL A 131 -0.75 -0.27 -17.90
N ARG A 132 -1.93 -0.23 -17.29
CA ARG A 132 -3.22 -0.29 -18.00
C ARG A 132 -3.67 1.04 -18.61
N TYR A 133 -3.29 2.17 -18.01
CA TYR A 133 -3.79 3.49 -18.42
C TYR A 133 -2.74 4.35 -19.11
N VAL A 134 -1.44 4.06 -18.92
CA VAL A 134 -0.34 4.83 -19.49
C VAL A 134 0.27 4.11 -20.69
N PRO A 135 0.37 4.77 -21.87
CA PRO A 135 0.99 4.19 -23.05
C PRO A 135 2.49 3.94 -22.85
N ASP A 136 3.04 2.99 -23.60
CA ASP A 136 4.43 2.52 -23.43
C ASP A 136 5.48 3.63 -23.53
N ASN A 137 5.29 4.60 -24.44
CA ASN A 137 6.19 5.74 -24.64
C ASN A 137 6.23 6.71 -23.45
N TRP A 138 5.18 6.75 -22.59
CA TRP A 138 5.10 7.59 -21.41
C TRP A 138 5.37 6.83 -20.09
N ARG A 139 5.36 5.50 -20.13
CA ARG A 139 5.41 4.64 -18.93
C ARG A 139 6.66 4.92 -18.07
N ASN A 140 7.84 5.03 -18.68
CA ASN A 140 9.08 5.30 -17.94
C ASN A 140 9.05 6.67 -17.26
N ARG A 141 8.46 7.69 -17.90
CA ARG A 141 8.32 9.03 -17.30
C ARG A 141 7.40 9.02 -16.09
N VAL A 142 6.23 8.38 -16.23
CA VAL A 142 5.27 8.25 -15.11
C VAL A 142 5.85 7.42 -13.98
N LEU A 143 6.60 6.36 -14.30
CA LEU A 143 7.31 5.54 -13.30
C LEU A 143 8.35 6.37 -12.55
N SER A 144 9.17 7.14 -13.24
CA SER A 144 10.16 8.02 -12.61
C SER A 144 9.49 9.06 -11.70
N MET A 145 8.39 9.69 -12.15
CA MET A 145 7.63 10.63 -11.32
C MET A 145 7.05 9.95 -10.07
N LYS A 146 6.52 8.73 -10.21
CA LYS A 146 6.05 7.91 -9.08
C LYS A 146 7.17 7.68 -8.06
N PHE A 147 8.38 7.32 -8.51
CA PHE A 147 9.52 7.10 -7.61
C PHE A 147 9.96 8.37 -6.91
N VAL A 148 10.08 9.49 -7.63
CA VAL A 148 10.42 10.80 -7.03
C VAL A 148 9.39 11.20 -5.99
N LEU A 149 8.10 11.03 -6.29
CA LEU A 149 7.01 11.30 -5.35
C LEU A 149 7.11 10.41 -4.11
N ASN A 150 7.30 9.12 -4.29
CA ASN A 150 7.40 8.15 -3.20
C ASN A 150 8.60 8.43 -2.28
N LEU A 151 9.77 8.72 -2.86
CA LEU A 151 10.98 9.06 -2.10
C LEU A 151 10.82 10.41 -1.38
N GLY A 152 10.26 11.41 -2.06
CA GLY A 152 10.00 12.72 -1.45
C GLY A 152 9.04 12.64 -0.27
N VAL A 153 7.95 11.90 -0.43
CA VAL A 153 6.99 11.64 0.66
C VAL A 153 7.65 10.81 1.77
N GLY A 154 8.39 9.77 1.42
CA GLY A 154 9.12 8.93 2.38
C GLY A 154 10.07 9.73 3.25
N ALA A 155 10.76 10.73 2.69
CA ALA A 155 11.65 11.60 3.43
C ALA A 155 10.95 12.46 4.51
N THR A 156 9.64 12.69 4.38
CA THR A 156 8.86 13.44 5.38
C THR A 156 8.39 12.58 6.55
N VAL A 157 8.45 11.25 6.44
CA VAL A 157 7.91 10.32 7.44
C VAL A 157 8.64 10.46 8.77
N LEU A 158 9.98 10.37 8.76
CA LEU A 158 10.78 10.44 10.00
C LEU A 158 10.61 11.77 10.74
N PRO A 159 10.74 12.95 10.07
CA PRO A 159 10.46 14.22 10.72
C PRO A 159 9.05 14.31 11.31
N THR A 160 8.04 13.79 10.60
CA THR A 160 6.65 13.79 11.10
C THR A 160 6.50 12.92 12.34
N CYS A 161 7.04 11.70 12.32
CA CYS A 161 7.01 10.80 13.47
C CYS A 161 7.77 11.38 14.66
N SER A 162 8.97 11.94 14.45
CA SER A 162 9.75 12.57 15.51
C SER A 162 8.99 13.74 16.14
N PHE A 163 8.41 14.62 15.31
CA PHE A 163 7.61 15.74 15.80
C PHE A 163 6.42 15.31 16.64
N MET A 164 5.71 14.23 16.24
CA MET A 164 4.60 13.71 17.03
C MET A 164 5.07 13.15 18.38
N LEU A 165 6.17 12.38 18.39
CA LEU A 165 6.75 11.82 19.62
C LEU A 165 7.24 12.93 20.58
N GLU A 166 7.87 13.99 20.07
CA GLU A 166 8.28 15.16 20.86
C GLU A 166 7.10 15.91 21.48
N LYS A 167 5.93 15.86 20.85
CA LYS A 167 4.68 16.42 21.39
C LYS A 167 4.02 15.52 22.42
N GLY A 168 4.58 14.35 22.74
CA GLY A 168 4.08 13.43 23.75
C GLY A 168 3.09 12.39 23.23
N TYR A 169 2.90 12.28 21.92
CA TYR A 169 2.10 11.19 21.33
C TYR A 169 2.84 9.85 21.49
N GLN A 170 2.10 8.78 21.71
CA GLN A 170 2.63 7.43 21.76
C GLN A 170 2.76 6.81 20.36
N LEU A 171 3.53 5.72 20.24
CA LEU A 171 3.60 4.99 18.97
C LEU A 171 2.24 4.45 18.51
N SER A 172 1.37 4.03 19.43
CA SER A 172 -0.01 3.63 19.15
C SER A 172 -0.82 4.74 18.48
N ASP A 173 -0.62 6.01 18.90
CA ASP A 173 -1.28 7.16 18.30
C ASP A 173 -0.81 7.37 16.86
N LEU A 174 0.50 7.15 16.59
CA LEU A 174 1.06 7.23 15.25
C LEU A 174 0.41 6.19 14.32
N PHE A 175 0.26 4.93 14.78
CA PHE A 175 -0.42 3.91 13.98
C PHE A 175 -1.90 4.25 13.76
N SER A 176 -2.59 4.78 14.78
CA SER A 176 -3.96 5.29 14.61
C SER A 176 -4.03 6.41 13.56
N PHE A 177 -3.06 7.31 13.55
CA PHE A 177 -2.93 8.36 12.55
C PHE A 177 -2.68 7.81 11.14
N LEU A 178 -1.83 6.78 11.01
CA LEU A 178 -1.59 6.11 9.73
C LEU A 178 -2.86 5.44 9.17
N SER A 179 -3.74 4.95 10.04
CA SER A 179 -5.02 4.40 9.60
C SER A 179 -5.92 5.48 8.94
N LEU A 180 -5.88 6.73 9.43
CA LEU A 180 -6.61 7.86 8.81
C LEU A 180 -6.05 8.18 7.42
N PHE A 181 -4.74 8.11 7.22
CA PHE A 181 -4.12 8.26 5.89
C PHE A 181 -4.60 7.17 4.92
N SER A 182 -4.80 5.95 5.42
CA SER A 182 -5.35 4.85 4.61
C SER A 182 -6.80 5.10 4.17
N ILE A 183 -7.58 5.89 4.90
CA ILE A 183 -8.94 6.31 4.46
C ILE A 183 -8.85 7.14 3.16
N VAL A 184 -7.84 7.99 3.03
CA VAL A 184 -7.64 8.77 1.80
C VAL A 184 -7.39 7.84 0.60
N ILE A 185 -6.70 6.71 0.81
CA ILE A 185 -6.47 5.71 -0.24
C ILE A 185 -7.79 5.01 -0.61
N VAL A 186 -8.66 4.73 0.37
CA VAL A 186 -10.03 4.22 0.11
C VAL A 186 -10.79 5.19 -0.78
N LEU A 187 -10.77 6.48 -0.48
CA LEU A 187 -11.42 7.50 -1.31
C LEU A 187 -10.78 7.59 -2.72
N ALA A 188 -9.46 7.51 -2.81
CA ALA A 188 -8.76 7.48 -4.09
C ALA A 188 -9.13 6.25 -4.93
N SER A 189 -9.41 5.10 -4.30
CA SER A 189 -9.86 3.90 -5.03
C SER A 189 -11.20 4.11 -5.75
N ILE A 190 -12.07 4.95 -5.21
CA ILE A 190 -13.38 5.28 -5.80
C ILE A 190 -13.20 6.10 -7.10
N LEU A 191 -12.13 6.91 -7.18
CA LEU A 191 -11.81 7.69 -8.38
C LEU A 191 -11.33 6.83 -9.55
N LEU A 192 -10.84 5.61 -9.29
CA LEU A 192 -10.42 4.70 -10.36
C LEU A 192 -11.60 4.31 -11.24
N PRO A 193 -11.45 4.32 -12.59
CA PRO A 193 -12.49 3.86 -13.49
C PRO A 193 -12.91 2.42 -13.18
N SER A 194 -14.21 2.17 -13.20
CA SER A 194 -14.78 0.84 -12.89
C SER A 194 -14.50 -0.21 -13.97
N GLN A 195 -14.35 0.23 -15.23
CA GLN A 195 -14.00 -0.65 -16.34
C GLN A 195 -12.51 -0.56 -16.63
N SER A 196 -11.81 -1.68 -16.51
CA SER A 196 -10.42 -1.77 -16.94
C SER A 196 -10.36 -2.05 -18.45
N PRO A 197 -9.57 -1.31 -19.23
CA PRO A 197 -9.43 -1.54 -20.66
C PRO A 197 -9.06 -2.99 -21.02
N ALA A 198 -8.27 -3.66 -20.19
CA ALA A 198 -7.84 -5.04 -20.40
C ALA A 198 -8.95 -6.10 -20.19
N LEU A 199 -9.97 -5.80 -19.38
CA LEU A 199 -11.12 -6.69 -19.20
C LEU A 199 -12.16 -6.53 -20.32
N SER A 200 -12.21 -5.36 -20.93
CA SER A 200 -13.04 -5.11 -22.11
C SER A 200 -12.58 -5.91 -23.34
N SER A 201 -11.26 -5.99 -23.57
CA SER A 201 -10.73 -6.78 -24.69
C SER A 201 -10.90 -8.30 -24.51
N ARG A 202 -10.86 -8.82 -23.29
CA ARG A 202 -11.13 -10.26 -23.03
C ARG A 202 -12.59 -10.66 -23.23
N LYS A 203 -13.55 -9.74 -23.07
CA LYS A 203 -14.97 -10.01 -23.41
C LYS A 203 -15.16 -10.13 -24.93
N PHE A 204 -14.47 -9.31 -25.70
CA PHE A 204 -14.54 -9.35 -27.17
C PHE A 204 -14.01 -10.68 -27.75
N TYR A 205 -12.99 -11.30 -27.13
CA TYR A 205 -12.43 -12.58 -27.58
C TYR A 205 -13.22 -13.82 -27.11
N LYS A 206 -14.22 -13.67 -26.24
CA LYS A 206 -15.09 -14.76 -25.81
C LYS A 206 -16.41 -14.84 -26.59
N GLU A 207 -16.70 -13.82 -27.39
CA GLU A 207 -17.94 -13.75 -28.21
C GLU A 207 -17.67 -14.03 -29.71
N ILE A 208 -16.41 -14.36 -30.07
CA ILE A 208 -15.99 -14.90 -31.37
C ILE A 208 -15.64 -16.38 -31.20
#